data_72dfd25202b956f392c7379c3c0cf7b5
#
_entry.id   72dfd25202b956f392c7379c3c0cf7b5
#
_cell.length_a   1.000
_cell.length_b   1.000
_cell.length_c   1.000
_cell.angle_alpha   90.00
_cell.angle_beta   90.00
_cell.angle_gamma   90.00
#
_symmetry.space_group_name_H-M   'P 1'
#
loop_
_entity.id
_entity.type
_entity.pdbx_description
1 polymer ?
#
loop_
_entity_poly.entity_id
_entity_poly.type
_entity_poly.pdbx_seq_one_letter_code
_entity_poly.pdbx_strand_id
1 'polypeptide(L)'
;MICCARIFLALVIVSTINVLVAAEVPRRPNIVFLLADDLGYTDIAPYGSEVNTPTLQALADTGIRFSNYHTAANCAPARAMLLTGVSNHLAGVPNIPEMLSAEQKLVENYQGVLGDNVVTIAALLEGAGYHTYMAGKWHLGAEPHKLPSRRGFERTVALMDSGADNWEQR
;
A
#
# COMPACT_ATOMS: atom_id res chain seq x y z
N MET A 1 48.76 -11.46 -43.70
CA MET A 1 48.06 -12.15 -42.56
C MET A 1 47.93 -11.28 -41.29
N ILE A 2 48.80 -10.34 -40.97
CA ILE A 2 48.78 -9.53 -39.76
C ILE A 2 47.64 -8.47 -39.76
N CYS A 3 47.22 -7.97 -40.93
CA CYS A 3 46.22 -6.94 -41.06
C CYS A 3 44.80 -7.45 -40.76
N CYS A 4 44.44 -8.67 -41.20
CA CYS A 4 43.14 -9.29 -40.96
C CYS A 4 42.94 -9.66 -39.48
N ALA A 5 43.97 -10.07 -38.77
CA ALA A 5 43.91 -10.42 -37.35
C ALA A 5 43.60 -9.16 -36.45
N ARG A 6 44.18 -7.99 -36.83
CA ARG A 6 43.93 -6.74 -36.13
C ARG A 6 42.52 -6.22 -36.32
N ILE A 7 41.92 -6.38 -37.50
CA ILE A 7 40.55 -5.99 -37.80
C ILE A 7 39.56 -6.89 -37.04
N PHE A 8 39.84 -8.21 -36.96
CA PHE A 8 39.00 -9.15 -36.24
C PHE A 8 38.98 -8.87 -34.72
N LEU A 9 40.13 -8.55 -34.14
CA LEU A 9 40.27 -8.22 -32.73
C LEU A 9 39.51 -6.90 -32.39
N ALA A 10 39.58 -5.87 -33.26
CA ALA A 10 38.86 -4.62 -33.06
C ALA A 10 37.34 -4.81 -33.15
N LEU A 11 36.84 -5.65 -34.06
CA LEU A 11 35.41 -5.97 -34.19
C LEU A 11 34.88 -6.74 -32.96
N VAL A 12 35.64 -7.64 -32.37
CA VAL A 12 35.24 -8.37 -31.15
C VAL A 12 35.17 -7.43 -29.95
N ILE A 13 36.14 -6.50 -29.81
CA ILE A 13 36.14 -5.52 -28.72
C ILE A 13 34.95 -4.55 -28.83
N VAL A 14 34.59 -4.09 -30.03
CA VAL A 14 33.42 -3.22 -30.25
C VAL A 14 32.10 -3.96 -29.95
N SER A 15 32.00 -5.25 -30.29
CA SER A 15 30.82 -6.06 -29.96
C SER A 15 30.65 -6.30 -28.47
N THR A 16 31.73 -6.45 -27.70
CA THR A 16 31.66 -6.65 -26.24
C THR A 16 31.32 -5.38 -25.49
N ILE A 17 31.73 -4.20 -26.02
CA ILE A 17 31.36 -2.90 -25.41
C ILE A 17 29.87 -2.61 -25.54
N ASN A 18 29.24 -2.98 -26.66
CA ASN A 18 27.81 -2.78 -26.87
C ASN A 18 26.94 -3.68 -25.96
N VAL A 19 27.42 -4.82 -25.49
CA VAL A 19 26.69 -5.71 -24.57
C VAL A 19 26.73 -5.19 -23.12
N LEU A 20 27.73 -4.39 -22.76
CA LEU A 20 27.90 -3.84 -21.41
C LEU A 20 27.07 -2.55 -21.15
N VAL A 21 26.53 -1.91 -22.19
CA VAL A 21 25.76 -0.65 -22.05
C VAL A 21 24.24 -0.89 -21.91
N ALA A 22 23.75 -2.12 -22.05
CA ALA A 22 22.31 -2.42 -22.20
C ALA A 22 21.61 -3.03 -20.99
N ALA A 23 22.11 -2.85 -19.78
CA ALA A 23 21.39 -3.26 -18.59
C ALA A 23 21.11 -2.05 -17.68
N GLU A 24 20.32 -1.09 -18.14
CA GLU A 24 19.60 -0.23 -17.19
C GLU A 24 18.63 -1.14 -16.43
N VAL A 25 18.97 -1.43 -15.18
CA VAL A 25 18.03 -2.04 -14.24
C VAL A 25 16.83 -1.10 -14.18
N PRO A 26 15.61 -1.54 -14.56
CA PRO A 26 14.45 -0.66 -14.52
C PRO A 26 14.34 -0.05 -13.14
N ARG A 27 14.42 1.26 -13.04
CA ARG A 27 14.23 1.96 -11.77
C ARG A 27 12.81 1.68 -11.29
N ARG A 28 12.70 0.95 -10.20
CA ARG A 28 11.40 0.72 -9.56
C ARG A 28 10.89 2.06 -9.03
N PRO A 29 9.68 2.49 -9.37
CA PRO A 29 9.13 3.74 -8.87
C PRO A 29 8.92 3.67 -7.36
N ASN A 30 9.07 4.78 -6.66
CA ASN A 30 8.55 4.89 -5.30
C ASN A 30 7.02 4.93 -5.33
N ILE A 31 6.40 4.28 -4.36
CA ILE A 31 4.95 4.21 -4.23
C ILE A 31 4.57 4.89 -2.92
N VAL A 32 3.73 5.92 -2.99
CA VAL A 32 3.22 6.64 -1.82
C VAL A 32 1.71 6.47 -1.78
N PHE A 33 1.21 5.87 -0.70
CA PHE A 33 -0.20 5.73 -0.40
C PHE A 33 -0.62 6.78 0.63
N LEU A 34 -1.56 7.65 0.25
CA LEU A 34 -2.17 8.62 1.14
C LEU A 34 -3.63 8.21 1.35
N LEU A 35 -3.93 7.68 2.53
CA LEU A 35 -5.27 7.26 2.90
C LEU A 35 -5.85 8.24 3.90
N ALA A 36 -6.86 8.98 3.49
CA ALA A 36 -7.64 9.83 4.37
C ALA A 36 -8.65 8.97 5.17
N ASP A 37 -8.87 9.33 6.43
CA ASP A 37 -9.87 8.70 7.29
C ASP A 37 -11.14 9.57 7.28
N ASP A 38 -12.29 8.93 7.04
CA ASP A 38 -13.62 9.56 7.02
C ASP A 38 -13.77 10.74 6.02
N LEU A 39 -13.08 10.68 4.87
CA LEU A 39 -13.17 11.66 3.79
C LEU A 39 -14.31 11.29 2.82
N GLY A 40 -15.28 12.17 2.66
CA GLY A 40 -16.38 12.01 1.72
C GLY A 40 -15.97 12.33 0.28
N TYR A 41 -16.74 11.83 -0.68
CA TYR A 41 -16.49 12.02 -2.11
C TYR A 41 -16.40 13.50 -2.51
N THR A 42 -17.29 14.33 -1.94
CA THR A 42 -17.39 15.76 -2.26
C THR A 42 -16.61 16.66 -1.29
N ASP A 43 -15.72 16.11 -0.48
CA ASP A 43 -14.97 16.90 0.52
C ASP A 43 -13.68 17.51 -0.06
N ILE A 44 -13.35 17.18 -1.31
CA ILE A 44 -12.15 17.68 -2.00
C ILE A 44 -12.50 18.37 -3.33
N ALA A 45 -11.73 19.40 -3.69
CA ALA A 45 -11.97 20.21 -4.88
C ALA A 45 -12.09 19.41 -6.20
N PRO A 46 -11.30 18.32 -6.46
CA PRO A 46 -11.42 17.53 -7.68
C PRO A 46 -12.82 16.95 -7.95
N TYR A 47 -13.66 16.82 -6.92
CA TYR A 47 -15.02 16.29 -7.02
C TYR A 47 -16.10 17.33 -6.70
N GLY A 48 -15.74 18.61 -6.70
CA GLY A 48 -16.70 19.71 -6.61
C GLY A 48 -16.93 20.26 -5.19
N SER A 49 -15.99 20.00 -4.27
CA SER A 49 -16.02 20.61 -2.93
C SER A 49 -15.85 22.12 -3.00
N GLU A 50 -16.51 22.82 -2.07
CA GLU A 50 -16.24 24.22 -1.75
C GLU A 50 -14.93 24.41 -0.97
N VAL A 51 -14.38 23.34 -0.40
CA VAL A 51 -13.11 23.34 0.32
C VAL A 51 -11.96 23.40 -0.69
N ASN A 52 -11.08 24.40 -0.51
CA ASN A 52 -9.94 24.57 -1.39
C ASN A 52 -8.82 23.54 -1.07
N THR A 53 -8.60 22.59 -1.96
CA THR A 53 -7.57 21.55 -1.85
C THR A 53 -6.65 21.60 -3.08
N PRO A 54 -5.80 22.63 -3.23
CA PRO A 54 -5.06 22.90 -4.47
C PRO A 54 -4.07 21.78 -4.84
N THR A 55 -3.44 21.16 -3.86
CA THR A 55 -2.51 20.03 -4.11
C THR A 55 -3.24 18.79 -4.64
N LEU A 56 -4.40 18.47 -4.08
CA LEU A 56 -5.23 17.37 -4.59
C LEU A 56 -5.78 17.67 -5.98
N GLN A 57 -6.15 18.96 -6.24
CA GLN A 57 -6.55 19.38 -7.57
C GLN A 57 -5.42 19.19 -8.58
N ALA A 58 -4.20 19.62 -8.26
CA ALA A 58 -3.05 19.45 -9.14
C ALA A 58 -2.71 17.98 -9.44
N LEU A 59 -2.83 17.09 -8.43
CA LEU A 59 -2.70 15.66 -8.62
C LEU A 59 -3.80 15.09 -9.52
N ALA A 60 -5.03 15.55 -9.36
CA ALA A 60 -6.17 15.13 -10.17
C ALA A 60 -6.06 15.58 -11.63
N ASP A 61 -5.48 16.75 -11.88
CA ASP A 61 -5.30 17.31 -13.22
C ASP A 61 -4.22 16.58 -14.04
N THR A 62 -3.25 15.96 -13.36
CA THR A 62 -2.14 15.25 -13.99
C THR A 62 -2.25 13.73 -13.88
N GLY A 63 -3.13 13.23 -13.03
CA GLY A 63 -3.31 11.81 -12.73
C GLY A 63 -4.63 11.25 -13.23
N ILE A 64 -5.09 10.19 -12.58
CA ILE A 64 -6.37 9.53 -12.87
C ILE A 64 -7.33 9.78 -11.71
N ARG A 65 -8.56 10.21 -12.03
CA ARG A 65 -9.67 10.32 -11.08
C ARG A 65 -10.66 9.19 -11.29
N PHE A 66 -11.04 8.54 -10.22
CA PHE A 66 -12.06 7.51 -10.25
C PHE A 66 -13.42 8.13 -9.88
N SER A 67 -14.40 8.02 -10.76
CA SER A 67 -15.78 8.53 -10.53
C SER A 67 -16.70 7.47 -9.92
N ASN A 68 -16.28 6.22 -9.88
CA ASN A 68 -17.08 5.09 -9.39
C ASN A 68 -16.22 4.16 -8.54
N TYR A 69 -15.54 4.73 -7.53
CA TYR A 69 -14.74 3.97 -6.56
C TYR A 69 -15.60 3.61 -5.36
N HIS A 70 -15.65 2.33 -5.04
CA HIS A 70 -16.39 1.78 -3.91
C HIS A 70 -15.45 1.12 -2.91
N THR A 71 -15.77 1.26 -1.63
CA THR A 71 -15.07 0.63 -0.53
C THR A 71 -16.08 0.17 0.53
N ALA A 72 -15.60 -0.47 1.60
CA ALA A 72 -16.45 -0.77 2.74
C ALA A 72 -16.85 0.53 3.48
N ALA A 73 -18.00 0.49 4.14
CA ALA A 73 -18.58 1.66 4.81
C ALA A 73 -17.81 2.10 6.07
N ASN A 74 -17.00 1.22 6.67
CA ASN A 74 -16.26 1.48 7.89
C ASN A 74 -14.74 1.39 7.67
N CYS A 75 -13.97 2.07 8.52
CA CYS A 75 -12.53 2.23 8.39
C CYS A 75 -11.75 0.90 8.43
N ALA A 76 -11.93 0.02 9.42
CA ALA A 76 -11.18 -1.24 9.48
C ALA A 76 -11.47 -2.16 8.28
N PRO A 77 -12.73 -2.41 7.88
CA PRO A 77 -13.06 -3.14 6.66
C PRO A 77 -12.43 -2.53 5.39
N ALA A 78 -12.53 -1.21 5.21
CA ALA A 78 -11.93 -0.53 4.05
C ALA A 78 -10.41 -0.67 4.02
N ARG A 79 -9.76 -0.55 5.17
CA ARG A 79 -8.29 -0.75 5.32
C ARG A 79 -7.88 -2.18 5.00
N ALA A 80 -8.64 -3.17 5.46
CA ALA A 80 -8.40 -4.57 5.14
C ALA A 80 -8.47 -4.82 3.63
N MET A 81 -9.51 -4.30 2.95
CA MET A 81 -9.66 -4.40 1.50
C MET A 81 -8.50 -3.73 0.76
N LEU A 82 -8.13 -2.50 1.15
CA LEU A 82 -7.04 -1.75 0.53
C LEU A 82 -5.71 -2.48 0.64
N LEU A 83 -5.39 -3.00 1.82
CA LEU A 83 -4.10 -3.63 2.07
C LEU A 83 -3.98 -5.05 1.51
N THR A 84 -5.09 -5.75 1.26
CA THR A 84 -5.06 -7.15 0.85
C THR A 84 -5.59 -7.41 -0.56
N GLY A 85 -6.35 -6.47 -1.13
CA GLY A 85 -6.98 -6.64 -2.43
C GLY A 85 -8.14 -7.66 -2.45
N VAL A 86 -8.57 -8.17 -1.27
CA VAL A 86 -9.72 -9.08 -1.16
C VAL A 86 -10.87 -8.41 -0.40
N SER A 87 -12.07 -9.00 -0.45
CA SER A 87 -13.19 -8.46 0.31
C SER A 87 -12.91 -8.47 1.81
N ASN A 88 -13.45 -7.50 2.52
CA ASN A 88 -13.29 -7.37 3.97
C ASN A 88 -13.74 -8.62 4.74
N HIS A 89 -14.75 -9.34 4.25
CA HIS A 89 -15.21 -10.60 4.84
C HIS A 89 -14.15 -11.71 4.71
N LEU A 90 -13.53 -11.83 3.53
CA LEU A 90 -12.43 -12.77 3.32
C LEU A 90 -11.16 -12.39 4.09
N ALA A 91 -10.96 -11.08 4.30
CA ALA A 91 -9.84 -10.58 5.08
C ALA A 91 -10.04 -10.73 6.61
N GLY A 92 -11.20 -11.23 7.06
CA GLY A 92 -11.50 -11.41 8.48
C GLY A 92 -12.04 -10.18 9.20
N VAL A 93 -12.36 -9.11 8.47
CA VAL A 93 -12.75 -7.80 9.02
C VAL A 93 -14.16 -7.42 8.52
N PRO A 94 -15.21 -8.15 8.95
CA PRO A 94 -16.58 -7.89 8.47
C PRO A 94 -17.11 -6.51 8.91
N ASN A 95 -16.67 -6.03 10.07
CA ASN A 95 -16.99 -4.73 10.65
C ASN A 95 -15.81 -4.24 11.50
N ILE A 96 -15.92 -3.07 12.11
CA ILE A 96 -14.99 -2.64 13.14
C ILE A 96 -15.10 -3.55 14.37
N PRO A 97 -13.99 -3.87 15.06
CA PRO A 97 -13.98 -4.86 16.16
C PRO A 97 -14.96 -4.53 17.28
N GLU A 98 -15.20 -3.24 17.52
CA GLU A 98 -16.07 -2.74 18.58
C GLU A 98 -17.55 -3.05 18.34
N MET A 99 -17.96 -3.23 17.07
CA MET A 99 -19.34 -3.50 16.67
C MET A 99 -19.64 -4.99 16.42
N LEU A 100 -18.67 -5.85 16.56
CA LEU A 100 -18.90 -7.29 16.38
C LEU A 100 -19.58 -7.90 17.60
N SER A 101 -20.58 -8.75 17.36
CA SER A 101 -21.20 -9.56 18.42
C SER A 101 -20.23 -10.59 18.98
N ALA A 102 -20.56 -11.09 20.18
CA ALA A 102 -19.75 -12.13 20.81
C ALA A 102 -19.67 -13.40 19.94
N GLU A 103 -20.77 -13.76 19.27
CA GLU A 103 -20.87 -14.92 18.40
C GLU A 103 -20.00 -14.75 17.14
N GLN A 104 -19.98 -13.56 16.55
CA GLN A 104 -19.14 -13.27 15.38
C GLN A 104 -17.66 -13.40 15.73
N LYS A 105 -17.24 -12.97 16.93
CA LYS A 105 -15.85 -13.05 17.40
C LYS A 105 -15.36 -14.49 17.62
N LEU A 106 -16.27 -15.47 17.69
CA LEU A 106 -15.91 -16.89 17.80
C LEU A 106 -15.59 -17.55 16.45
N VAL A 107 -15.94 -16.89 15.35
CA VAL A 107 -15.68 -17.43 14.01
C VAL A 107 -14.24 -17.17 13.62
N GLU A 108 -13.51 -18.21 13.29
CA GLU A 108 -12.10 -18.12 12.86
C GLU A 108 -11.96 -17.21 11.63
N ASN A 109 -10.95 -16.36 11.63
CA ASN A 109 -10.68 -15.37 10.57
C ASN A 109 -11.88 -14.44 10.27
N TYR A 110 -12.72 -14.15 11.30
CA TYR A 110 -13.87 -13.25 11.17
C TYR A 110 -14.04 -12.36 12.41
N GLN A 111 -12.94 -12.01 13.04
CA GLN A 111 -12.91 -11.41 14.37
C GLN A 111 -12.75 -9.88 14.36
N GLY A 112 -12.86 -9.24 13.17
CA GLY A 112 -12.66 -7.80 13.02
C GLY A 112 -11.19 -7.37 13.01
N VAL A 113 -10.28 -8.32 13.00
CA VAL A 113 -8.84 -8.13 12.83
C VAL A 113 -8.37 -8.83 11.57
N LEU A 114 -7.24 -8.42 11.01
CA LEU A 114 -6.74 -8.97 9.76
C LEU A 114 -6.46 -10.48 9.90
N GLY A 115 -7.10 -11.28 9.07
CA GLY A 115 -6.94 -12.73 9.05
C GLY A 115 -5.52 -13.17 8.71
N ASP A 116 -5.11 -14.35 9.20
CA ASP A 116 -3.79 -14.91 8.87
C ASP A 116 -3.78 -15.57 7.48
N ASN A 117 -4.95 -15.76 6.90
CA ASN A 117 -5.19 -16.34 5.58
C ASN A 117 -4.98 -15.32 4.42
N VAL A 118 -4.62 -14.07 4.70
CA VAL A 118 -4.42 -13.03 3.68
C VAL A 118 -3.03 -12.42 3.76
N VAL A 119 -2.53 -12.00 2.58
CA VAL A 119 -1.25 -11.32 2.42
C VAL A 119 -1.49 -9.84 2.14
N THR A 120 -0.68 -8.97 2.72
CA THR A 120 -0.78 -7.52 2.47
C THR A 120 0.05 -7.11 1.27
N ILE A 121 -0.34 -5.99 0.64
CA ILE A 121 0.47 -5.35 -0.41
C ILE A 121 1.88 -5.00 0.10
N ALA A 122 2.02 -4.65 1.38
CA ALA A 122 3.32 -4.36 1.98
C ALA A 122 4.24 -5.60 1.96
N ALA A 123 3.72 -6.77 2.35
CA ALA A 123 4.48 -8.03 2.30
C ALA A 123 4.84 -8.43 0.86
N LEU A 124 3.94 -8.19 -0.11
CA LEU A 124 4.23 -8.44 -1.53
C LEU A 124 5.32 -7.51 -2.05
N LEU A 125 5.29 -6.23 -1.69
CA LEU A 125 6.29 -5.26 -2.08
C LEU A 125 7.64 -5.52 -1.40
N GLU A 126 7.65 -5.90 -0.13
CA GLU A 126 8.86 -6.34 0.58
C GLU A 126 9.49 -7.54 -0.14
N GLY A 127 8.70 -8.57 -0.46
CA GLY A 127 9.15 -9.73 -1.25
C GLY A 127 9.64 -9.38 -2.65
N ALA A 128 9.17 -8.27 -3.22
CA ALA A 128 9.68 -7.70 -4.48
C ALA A 128 10.91 -6.81 -4.29
N GLY A 129 11.44 -6.65 -3.07
CA GLY A 129 12.64 -5.88 -2.75
C GLY A 129 12.41 -4.38 -2.59
N TYR A 130 11.19 -3.95 -2.25
CA TYR A 130 10.90 -2.60 -1.79
C TYR A 130 11.15 -2.50 -0.29
N HIS A 131 11.55 -1.31 0.17
CA HIS A 131 11.45 -0.93 1.57
C HIS A 131 10.03 -0.42 1.85
N THR A 132 9.43 -0.89 2.94
CA THR A 132 8.02 -0.65 3.24
C THR A 132 7.86 0.07 4.57
N TYR A 133 7.18 1.19 4.55
CA TYR A 133 7.00 2.06 5.71
C TYR A 133 5.53 2.40 5.92
N MET A 134 5.12 2.58 7.17
CA MET A 134 3.77 2.99 7.52
C MET A 134 3.82 4.05 8.61
N ALA A 135 3.04 5.12 8.44
CA ALA A 135 2.73 6.09 9.48
C ALA A 135 1.22 6.36 9.48
N GLY A 136 0.57 6.30 10.65
CA GLY A 136 -0.85 6.57 10.80
C GLY A 136 -1.67 5.41 11.37
N LYS A 137 -2.98 5.42 11.13
CA LYS A 137 -3.93 4.46 11.69
C LYS A 137 -3.76 3.06 11.08
N TRP A 138 -3.68 2.05 11.96
CA TRP A 138 -3.68 0.63 11.58
C TRP A 138 -5.08 0.02 11.62
N HIS A 139 -5.67 -0.11 12.81
CA HIS A 139 -7.03 -0.59 13.07
C HIS A 139 -7.36 -1.99 12.50
N LEU A 140 -6.35 -2.88 12.46
CA LEU A 140 -6.49 -4.25 11.92
C LEU A 140 -5.98 -5.33 12.88
N GLY A 141 -5.90 -5.02 14.18
CA GLY A 141 -5.46 -5.89 15.26
C GLY A 141 -4.23 -5.36 15.98
N ALA A 142 -4.20 -5.53 17.31
CA ALA A 142 -3.14 -5.06 18.19
C ALA A 142 -2.31 -6.20 18.81
N GLU A 143 -2.71 -7.45 18.58
CA GLU A 143 -1.96 -8.62 19.04
C GLU A 143 -0.58 -8.66 18.36
N PRO A 144 0.47 -9.19 19.06
CA PRO A 144 1.85 -9.15 18.56
C PRO A 144 2.04 -9.67 17.13
N HIS A 145 1.27 -10.67 16.70
CA HIS A 145 1.34 -11.25 15.36
C HIS A 145 0.51 -10.49 14.30
N LYS A 146 -0.38 -9.58 14.74
CA LYS A 146 -1.23 -8.73 13.87
C LYS A 146 -0.63 -7.34 13.62
N LEU A 147 0.45 -6.99 14.30
CA LEU A 147 1.10 -5.69 14.15
C LEU A 147 1.52 -5.42 12.69
N PRO A 148 1.48 -4.18 12.22
CA PRO A 148 1.89 -3.85 10.85
C PRO A 148 3.32 -4.31 10.53
N SER A 149 4.23 -4.31 11.52
CA SER A 149 5.59 -4.84 11.37
C SER A 149 5.65 -6.37 11.14
N ARG A 150 4.58 -7.09 11.41
CA ARG A 150 4.43 -8.52 11.10
C ARG A 150 3.62 -8.76 9.82
N ARG A 151 3.18 -7.69 9.21
CA ARG A 151 2.35 -7.70 7.99
C ARG A 151 3.05 -7.00 6.82
N GLY A 152 4.40 -7.03 6.82
CA GLY A 152 5.24 -6.61 5.70
C GLY A 152 5.71 -5.15 5.74
N PHE A 153 5.52 -4.42 6.84
CA PHE A 153 6.08 -3.07 7.00
C PHE A 153 7.37 -3.10 7.82
N GLU A 154 8.49 -2.72 7.25
CA GLU A 154 9.80 -2.69 7.92
C GLU A 154 9.86 -1.66 9.06
N ARG A 155 9.23 -0.52 8.87
CA ARG A 155 9.18 0.56 9.86
C ARG A 155 7.76 1.08 10.00
N THR A 156 7.32 1.24 11.26
CA THR A 156 5.95 1.66 11.54
C THR A 156 5.89 2.66 12.67
N VAL A 157 5.06 3.68 12.49
CA VAL A 157 4.55 4.55 13.56
C VAL A 157 3.03 4.48 13.45
N ALA A 158 2.38 3.66 14.26
CA ALA A 158 0.99 3.30 14.05
C ALA A 158 0.11 3.58 15.27
N LEU A 159 -1.03 4.25 15.01
CA LEU A 159 -2.17 4.22 15.90
C LEU A 159 -2.88 2.88 15.70
N MET A 160 -2.92 2.07 16.74
CA MET A 160 -3.42 0.69 16.65
C MET A 160 -4.95 0.60 16.62
N ASP A 161 -5.62 1.49 17.32
CA ASP A 161 -7.08 1.55 17.49
C ASP A 161 -7.78 2.42 16.46
N SER A 162 -9.11 2.58 16.62
CA SER A 162 -9.97 3.31 15.69
C SER A 162 -9.74 4.83 15.72
N GLY A 163 -9.30 5.37 16.83
CA GLY A 163 -9.04 6.80 17.02
C GLY A 163 -8.15 7.07 18.21
N ALA A 164 -7.66 8.27 18.32
CA ALA A 164 -6.92 8.77 19.48
C ALA A 164 -7.22 10.26 19.69
N ASP A 165 -7.00 10.73 20.90
CA ASP A 165 -6.94 12.16 21.17
C ASP A 165 -5.68 12.73 20.51
N ASN A 166 -5.83 13.76 19.69
CA ASN A 166 -4.71 14.40 19.00
C ASN A 166 -3.87 15.29 19.93
N TRP A 167 -4.36 15.60 21.12
CA TRP A 167 -3.77 16.54 22.07
C TRP A 167 -3.25 15.84 23.34
N GLU A 168 -3.91 14.76 23.74
CA GLU A 168 -3.53 13.98 24.91
C GLU A 168 -3.08 12.58 24.46
N GLN A 169 -1.82 12.27 24.70
CA GLN A 169 -1.29 10.92 24.47
C GLN A 169 -1.81 9.97 25.56
N ARG A 170 -2.97 9.36 25.31
CA ARG A 170 -3.56 8.33 26.16
C ARG A 170 -3.66 7.03 25.41
#